data_37c4910d7b7838189d32ce797bb170e8
#
_entry.id   37c4910d7b7838189d32ce797bb170e8
#
_cell.length_a   1.000
_cell.length_b   1.000
_cell.length_c   1.000
_cell.angle_alpha   90.00
_cell.angle_beta   90.00
_cell.angle_gamma   90.00
#
_symmetry.space_group_name_H-M   'P 1'
#
loop_
_entity.id
_entity.type
_entity.pdbx_description
1 polymer ?
#
loop_
_entity_poly.entity_id
_entity_poly.type
_entity_poly.pdbx_seq_one_letter_code
_entity_poly.pdbx_strand_id
1 'polypeptide(L)'
;MDNYDNVLNAIKILNNPKGLNIGARHISVSTSGVVPRIYEFADANVQCTLSISLHSANNETRSSMMPVNNAYNIQELMKACKYYINKTNKRISFEYALAKDNNDNLKDADELIKLLDGMLCHVNLIPINKIENGKYTKSSMENIIKFRDYLNAHGIVATIRRELGSDIDAACGQLRRKNIKDKEVNWWEF
;
A
#
# COMPACT_ATOMS: atom_id res chain seq x y z
N MET A 1 2.39 -1.24 10.79
CA MET A 1 1.53 -1.84 11.85
C MET A 1 2.22 -1.85 13.22
N ASP A 2 2.91 -0.78 13.60
CA ASP A 2 3.57 -0.69 14.91
C ASP A 2 2.56 -0.55 16.05
N ASN A 3 1.35 -0.06 15.73
CA ASN A 3 0.20 0.07 16.63
C ASN A 3 -0.87 -1.03 16.42
N TYR A 4 -0.45 -2.26 16.20
CA TYR A 4 -1.31 -3.37 15.77
C TYR A 4 -2.52 -3.59 16.67
N ASP A 5 -2.32 -3.64 18.00
CA ASP A 5 -3.40 -3.88 18.97
C ASP A 5 -4.46 -2.78 18.92
N ASN A 6 -4.03 -1.52 18.80
CA ASN A 6 -4.94 -0.39 18.65
C ASN A 6 -5.74 -0.45 17.35
N VAL A 7 -5.12 -0.91 16.25
CA VAL A 7 -5.82 -1.13 14.98
C VAL A 7 -6.87 -2.21 15.11
N LEU A 8 -6.57 -3.35 15.73
CA LEU A 8 -7.56 -4.41 15.99
C LEU A 8 -8.70 -3.92 16.88
N ASN A 9 -8.40 -3.16 17.92
CA ASN A 9 -9.42 -2.59 18.80
C ASN A 9 -10.31 -1.59 18.04
N ALA A 10 -9.73 -0.73 17.21
CA ALA A 10 -10.50 0.18 16.37
C ALA A 10 -11.44 -0.57 15.43
N ILE A 11 -10.98 -1.65 14.77
CA ILE A 11 -11.81 -2.49 13.91
C ILE A 11 -12.98 -3.09 14.70
N LYS A 12 -12.74 -3.61 15.90
CA LYS A 12 -13.79 -4.17 16.77
C LYS A 12 -14.84 -3.12 17.13
N ILE A 13 -14.44 -1.90 17.46
CA ILE A 13 -15.35 -0.79 17.78
C ILE A 13 -16.18 -0.42 16.54
N LEU A 14 -15.55 -0.22 15.39
CA LEU A 14 -16.22 0.15 14.14
C LEU A 14 -17.21 -0.92 13.68
N ASN A 15 -16.88 -2.20 13.86
CA ASN A 15 -17.70 -3.32 13.41
C ASN A 15 -18.75 -3.76 14.45
N ASN A 16 -18.77 -3.15 15.65
CA ASN A 16 -19.68 -3.54 16.72
C ASN A 16 -21.15 -3.33 16.31
N PRO A 17 -22.01 -4.37 16.30
CA PRO A 17 -23.43 -4.23 15.92
C PRO A 17 -24.23 -3.35 16.87
N LYS A 18 -23.76 -3.12 18.10
CA LYS A 18 -24.35 -2.16 19.05
C LYS A 18 -23.77 -0.74 18.94
N GLY A 19 -22.84 -0.51 18.01
CA GLY A 19 -22.19 0.78 17.76
C GLY A 19 -22.40 1.25 16.32
N LEU A 20 -21.30 1.58 15.63
CA LEU A 20 -21.33 2.09 14.24
C LEU A 20 -21.74 1.03 13.21
N ASN A 21 -21.60 -0.25 13.53
CA ASN A 21 -21.97 -1.39 12.69
C ASN A 21 -21.42 -1.32 11.26
N ILE A 22 -20.19 -0.83 11.11
CA ILE A 22 -19.52 -0.79 9.80
C ILE A 22 -19.08 -2.20 9.46
N GLY A 23 -19.65 -2.77 8.39
CA GLY A 23 -19.26 -4.12 7.95
C GLY A 23 -17.78 -4.21 7.64
N ALA A 24 -17.09 -5.25 8.15
CA ALA A 24 -15.64 -5.42 8.01
C ALA A 24 -15.14 -5.35 6.56
N ARG A 25 -15.95 -5.77 5.57
CA ARG A 25 -15.66 -5.65 4.14
C ARG A 25 -15.48 -4.21 3.64
N HIS A 26 -15.98 -3.23 4.38
CA HIS A 26 -15.84 -1.80 4.08
C HIS A 26 -14.66 -1.16 4.81
N ILE A 27 -13.93 -1.95 5.60
CA ILE A 27 -12.73 -1.52 6.31
C ILE A 27 -11.51 -2.06 5.56
N SER A 28 -10.59 -1.17 5.22
CA SER A 28 -9.30 -1.54 4.64
C SER A 28 -8.18 -1.19 5.62
N VAL A 29 -7.28 -2.14 5.84
CA VAL A 29 -6.10 -1.97 6.71
C VAL A 29 -4.87 -1.95 5.82
N SER A 30 -4.13 -0.84 5.86
CA SER A 30 -2.91 -0.66 5.06
C SER A 30 -1.65 -0.92 5.88
N THR A 31 -0.66 -1.54 5.25
CA THR A 31 0.67 -1.76 5.83
C THR A 31 1.77 -1.55 4.81
N SER A 32 2.92 -1.09 5.28
CA SER A 32 4.15 -1.02 4.49
C SER A 32 4.80 -2.39 4.25
N GLY A 33 4.31 -3.45 4.92
CA GLY A 33 4.84 -4.80 4.77
C GLY A 33 5.62 -5.30 6.00
N VAL A 34 5.15 -4.99 7.21
CA VAL A 34 5.67 -5.58 8.45
C VAL A 34 5.20 -7.03 8.52
N VAL A 35 6.02 -7.93 8.03
CA VAL A 35 5.69 -9.34 7.77
C VAL A 35 5.09 -10.07 8.97
N PRO A 36 5.64 -10.03 10.19
CA PRO A 36 5.05 -10.71 11.35
C PRO A 36 3.60 -10.28 11.61
N ARG A 37 3.31 -8.98 11.45
CA ARG A 37 1.97 -8.42 11.67
C ARG A 37 0.95 -8.82 10.59
N ILE A 38 1.41 -9.21 9.40
CA ILE A 38 0.53 -9.76 8.36
C ILE A 38 0.06 -11.17 8.76
N TYR A 39 0.96 -12.00 9.30
CA TYR A 39 0.59 -13.32 9.82
C TYR A 39 -0.41 -13.21 10.99
N GLU A 40 -0.10 -12.37 11.98
CA GLU A 40 -0.99 -12.12 13.12
C GLU A 40 -2.38 -11.60 12.67
N PHE A 41 -2.40 -10.72 11.66
CA PHE A 41 -3.64 -10.19 11.09
C PHE A 41 -4.47 -11.25 10.37
N ALA A 42 -3.81 -12.18 9.67
CA ALA A 42 -4.45 -13.33 9.07
C ALA A 42 -5.08 -14.25 10.12
N ASP A 43 -4.36 -14.51 11.23
CA ASP A 43 -4.83 -15.38 12.32
C ASP A 43 -5.93 -14.73 13.17
N ALA A 44 -5.96 -13.41 13.27
CA ALA A 44 -7.03 -12.67 13.94
C ALA A 44 -8.40 -12.81 13.24
N ASN A 45 -8.43 -13.35 12.01
CA ASN A 45 -9.62 -13.64 11.21
C ASN A 45 -10.61 -12.46 11.11
N VAL A 46 -10.09 -11.23 11.13
CA VAL A 46 -10.88 -10.04 10.85
C VAL A 46 -11.17 -9.96 9.36
N GLN A 47 -12.45 -9.78 8.99
CA GLN A 47 -12.91 -9.85 7.61
C GLN A 47 -12.68 -8.54 6.84
N CYS A 48 -11.62 -7.80 7.18
CA CYS A 48 -11.21 -6.55 6.52
C CYS A 48 -10.41 -6.81 5.23
N THR A 49 -10.32 -5.79 4.37
CA THR A 49 -9.40 -5.82 3.23
C THR A 49 -7.99 -5.49 3.70
N LEU A 50 -6.99 -6.26 3.30
CA LEU A 50 -5.59 -5.96 3.53
C LEU A 50 -5.02 -5.23 2.31
N SER A 51 -4.43 -4.05 2.52
CA SER A 51 -3.71 -3.29 1.50
C SER A 51 -2.22 -3.26 1.83
N ILE A 52 -1.39 -3.60 0.84
CA ILE A 52 0.07 -3.66 0.96
C ILE A 52 0.71 -2.57 0.11
N SER A 53 1.46 -1.67 0.72
CA SER A 53 2.33 -0.74 -0.01
C SER A 53 3.50 -1.51 -0.61
N LEU A 54 3.36 -1.93 -1.87
CA LEU A 54 4.37 -2.73 -2.58
C LEU A 54 5.39 -1.83 -3.30
N HIS A 55 4.91 -0.96 -4.17
CA HIS A 55 5.62 0.07 -4.94
C HIS A 55 6.72 -0.42 -5.88
N SER A 56 7.18 -1.66 -5.78
CA SER A 56 8.07 -2.31 -6.74
C SER A 56 8.05 -3.83 -6.58
N ALA A 57 8.25 -4.55 -7.67
CA ALA A 57 8.49 -6.00 -7.68
C ALA A 57 9.97 -6.37 -7.54
N ASN A 58 10.86 -5.37 -7.56
CA ASN A 58 12.30 -5.52 -7.41
C ASN A 58 12.76 -5.08 -6.01
N ASN A 59 13.60 -5.88 -5.34
CA ASN A 59 14.06 -5.58 -3.97
C ASN A 59 14.91 -4.31 -3.88
N GLU A 60 15.79 -4.05 -4.85
CA GLU A 60 16.66 -2.87 -4.86
C GLU A 60 15.80 -1.59 -4.96
N THR A 61 14.93 -1.54 -5.97
CA THR A 61 14.00 -0.43 -6.16
C THR A 61 13.07 -0.27 -4.96
N ARG A 62 12.52 -1.37 -4.44
CA ARG A 62 11.65 -1.33 -3.25
C ARG A 62 12.40 -0.81 -2.03
N SER A 63 13.63 -1.24 -1.78
CA SER A 63 14.43 -0.75 -0.64
C SER A 63 14.72 0.74 -0.73
N SER A 64 14.92 1.26 -1.94
CA SER A 64 15.15 2.70 -2.15
C SER A 64 13.90 3.56 -1.88
N MET A 65 12.70 3.00 -2.06
CA MET A 65 11.40 3.65 -1.83
C MET A 65 10.86 3.37 -0.43
N MET A 66 11.09 2.17 0.09
CA MET A 66 10.49 1.60 1.29
C MET A 66 11.55 0.94 2.17
N PRO A 67 12.16 1.64 3.13
CA PRO A 67 13.23 1.08 3.99
C PRO A 67 12.83 -0.19 4.76
N VAL A 68 11.53 -0.43 4.98
CA VAL A 68 11.02 -1.66 5.60
C VAL A 68 11.42 -2.92 4.81
N ASN A 69 11.73 -2.79 3.51
CA ASN A 69 12.18 -3.91 2.69
C ASN A 69 13.55 -4.45 3.11
N ASN A 70 14.36 -3.65 3.81
CA ASN A 70 15.64 -4.10 4.36
C ASN A 70 15.45 -5.07 5.53
N ALA A 71 14.33 -4.93 6.26
CA ALA A 71 13.96 -5.85 7.33
C ALA A 71 13.14 -7.05 6.82
N TYR A 72 12.29 -6.83 5.80
CA TYR A 72 11.41 -7.85 5.23
C TYR A 72 11.40 -7.71 3.72
N ASN A 73 12.16 -8.56 3.04
CA ASN A 73 12.27 -8.53 1.58
C ASN A 73 10.97 -8.95 0.88
N ILE A 74 10.90 -8.75 -0.45
CA ILE A 74 9.70 -9.08 -1.23
C ILE A 74 9.32 -10.55 -1.10
N GLN A 75 10.27 -11.47 -1.04
CA GLN A 75 10.02 -12.91 -0.95
C GLN A 75 9.31 -13.27 0.36
N GLU A 76 9.75 -12.69 1.47
CA GLU A 76 9.10 -12.87 2.78
C GLU A 76 7.72 -12.22 2.81
N LEU A 77 7.60 -11.02 2.24
CA LEU A 77 6.33 -10.32 2.11
C LEU A 77 5.32 -11.16 1.31
N MET A 78 5.72 -11.71 0.16
CA MET A 78 4.83 -12.53 -0.68
C MET A 78 4.42 -13.82 0.01
N LYS A 79 5.29 -14.44 0.81
CA LYS A 79 4.92 -15.61 1.64
C LYS A 79 3.81 -15.25 2.64
N ALA A 80 3.94 -14.12 3.33
CA ALA A 80 2.92 -13.64 4.26
C ALA A 80 1.60 -13.28 3.55
N CYS A 81 1.68 -12.67 2.37
CA CYS A 81 0.50 -12.36 1.56
C CYS A 81 -0.23 -13.64 1.11
N LYS A 82 0.49 -14.65 0.64
CA LYS A 82 -0.09 -15.96 0.28
C LYS A 82 -0.72 -16.65 1.49
N TYR A 83 -0.07 -16.59 2.65
CA TYR A 83 -0.64 -17.10 3.90
C TYR A 83 -1.95 -16.38 4.25
N TYR A 84 -1.97 -15.05 4.18
CA TYR A 84 -3.19 -14.27 4.41
C TYR A 84 -4.33 -14.67 3.47
N ILE A 85 -4.06 -14.78 2.17
CA ILE A 85 -5.06 -15.19 1.17
C ILE A 85 -5.60 -16.59 1.49
N ASN A 86 -4.73 -17.55 1.76
CA ASN A 86 -5.11 -18.93 2.05
C ASN A 86 -5.93 -19.04 3.35
N LYS A 87 -5.58 -18.25 4.37
CA LYS A 87 -6.25 -18.28 5.66
C LYS A 87 -7.61 -17.62 5.66
N THR A 88 -7.73 -16.49 4.93
CA THR A 88 -8.92 -15.63 4.99
C THR A 88 -9.83 -15.74 3.78
N ASN A 89 -9.36 -16.30 2.69
CA ASN A 89 -10.01 -16.31 1.37
C ASN A 89 -10.33 -14.89 0.85
N LYS A 90 -9.52 -13.88 1.29
CA LYS A 90 -9.71 -12.47 0.93
C LYS A 90 -8.67 -12.03 -0.08
N ARG A 91 -9.12 -11.17 -1.00
CA ARG A 91 -8.26 -10.48 -1.95
C ARG A 91 -7.37 -9.46 -1.22
N ILE A 92 -6.10 -9.41 -1.60
CA ILE A 92 -5.17 -8.34 -1.21
C ILE A 92 -5.21 -7.21 -2.25
N SER A 93 -5.15 -5.95 -1.78
CA SER A 93 -4.87 -4.79 -2.61
C SER A 93 -3.39 -4.44 -2.52
N PHE A 94 -2.68 -4.43 -3.65
CA PHE A 94 -1.31 -3.93 -3.72
C PHE A 94 -1.32 -2.48 -4.18
N GLU A 95 -0.84 -1.57 -3.34
CA GLU A 95 -0.66 -0.17 -3.67
C GLU A 95 0.67 -0.01 -4.40
N TYR A 96 0.65 0.61 -5.58
CA TYR A 96 1.81 0.79 -6.43
C TYR A 96 1.91 2.24 -6.89
N ALA A 97 2.75 3.03 -6.21
CA ALA A 97 3.00 4.43 -6.55
C ALA A 97 3.98 4.50 -7.73
N LEU A 98 3.50 5.01 -8.86
CA LEU A 98 4.27 5.13 -10.10
C LEU A 98 5.16 6.38 -10.08
N ALA A 99 6.46 6.17 -10.06
CA ALA A 99 7.50 7.18 -10.10
C ALA A 99 8.22 7.12 -11.44
N LYS A 100 8.27 8.26 -12.14
CA LYS A 100 8.90 8.40 -13.46
C LYS A 100 10.35 7.90 -13.43
N ASP A 101 10.73 7.12 -14.43
CA ASP A 101 12.07 6.57 -14.65
C ASP A 101 12.60 5.70 -13.48
N ASN A 102 11.72 5.28 -12.57
CA ASN A 102 12.11 4.47 -11.40
C ASN A 102 11.41 3.10 -11.35
N ASN A 103 10.09 3.07 -11.55
CA ASN A 103 9.29 1.85 -11.45
C ASN A 103 8.07 1.88 -12.41
N ASP A 104 8.13 2.65 -13.48
CA ASP A 104 6.97 2.94 -14.34
C ASP A 104 7.13 2.45 -15.80
N ASN A 105 8.15 1.65 -16.08
CA ASN A 105 8.38 1.08 -17.41
C ASN A 105 7.78 -0.33 -17.54
N LEU A 106 7.69 -0.85 -18.77
CA LEU A 106 7.08 -2.16 -19.04
C LEU A 106 7.87 -3.34 -18.43
N LYS A 107 9.18 -3.20 -18.22
CA LYS A 107 9.96 -4.22 -17.51
C LYS A 107 9.52 -4.34 -16.06
N ASP A 108 9.23 -3.20 -15.41
CA ASP A 108 8.70 -3.21 -14.05
C ASP A 108 7.30 -3.87 -14.00
N ALA A 109 6.48 -3.65 -15.04
CA ALA A 109 5.19 -4.33 -15.18
C ALA A 109 5.36 -5.86 -15.33
N ASP A 110 6.32 -6.32 -16.16
CA ASP A 110 6.63 -7.74 -16.31
C ASP A 110 7.09 -8.40 -15.00
N GLU A 111 7.93 -7.71 -14.23
CA GLU A 111 8.37 -8.17 -12.92
C GLU A 111 7.18 -8.27 -11.94
N LEU A 112 6.28 -7.29 -11.98
CA LEU A 112 5.07 -7.28 -11.16
C LEU A 112 4.10 -8.41 -11.54
N ILE A 113 3.88 -8.65 -12.84
CA ILE A 113 3.07 -9.75 -13.34
C ILE A 113 3.60 -11.09 -12.82
N LYS A 114 4.91 -11.34 -12.98
CA LYS A 114 5.56 -12.57 -12.49
C LYS A 114 5.45 -12.74 -10.98
N LEU A 115 5.56 -11.63 -10.23
CA LEU A 115 5.48 -11.65 -8.77
C LEU A 115 4.09 -12.00 -8.27
N LEU A 116 3.05 -11.51 -8.94
CA LEU A 116 1.64 -11.62 -8.54
C LEU A 116 0.89 -12.76 -9.23
N ASP A 117 1.56 -13.50 -10.09
CA ASP A 117 0.95 -14.61 -10.83
C ASP A 117 0.25 -15.61 -9.90
N GLY A 118 -0.98 -15.97 -10.25
CA GLY A 118 -1.83 -16.88 -9.48
C GLY A 118 -2.31 -16.36 -8.12
N MET A 119 -2.04 -15.10 -7.75
CA MET A 119 -2.50 -14.54 -6.49
C MET A 119 -3.89 -13.91 -6.61
N LEU A 120 -4.74 -14.13 -5.60
CA LEU A 120 -6.02 -13.43 -5.46
C LEU A 120 -5.75 -11.97 -5.03
N CYS A 121 -5.50 -11.10 -5.98
CA CYS A 121 -5.09 -9.73 -5.73
C CYS A 121 -5.71 -8.70 -6.69
N HIS A 122 -5.46 -7.45 -6.38
CA HIS A 122 -5.76 -6.27 -7.19
C HIS A 122 -4.62 -5.28 -7.02
N VAL A 123 -4.24 -4.59 -8.08
CA VAL A 123 -3.22 -3.54 -8.04
C VAL A 123 -3.88 -2.17 -8.15
N ASN A 124 -3.62 -1.31 -7.18
CA ASN A 124 -4.07 0.07 -7.18
C ASN A 124 -2.88 0.97 -7.56
N LEU A 125 -2.88 1.47 -8.79
CA LEU A 125 -1.84 2.36 -9.31
C LEU A 125 -2.09 3.77 -8.79
N ILE A 126 -1.09 4.33 -8.11
CA ILE A 126 -1.17 5.64 -7.49
C ILE A 126 -0.26 6.60 -8.26
N PRO A 127 -0.81 7.59 -8.99
CA PRO A 127 -0.01 8.71 -9.46
C PRO A 127 0.59 9.42 -8.25
N ILE A 128 1.92 9.56 -8.20
CA ILE A 128 2.53 10.26 -7.06
C ILE A 128 2.28 11.78 -7.18
N ASN A 129 2.01 12.42 -6.04
CA ASN A 129 1.95 13.88 -6.00
C ASN A 129 3.36 14.46 -6.08
N LYS A 130 3.48 15.61 -6.75
CA LYS A 130 4.73 16.37 -6.78
C LYS A 130 5.04 16.85 -5.35
N ILE A 131 6.20 16.45 -4.83
CA ILE A 131 6.72 16.91 -3.55
C ILE A 131 7.85 17.90 -3.84
N GLU A 132 7.79 19.10 -3.28
CA GLU A 132 8.91 20.02 -3.34
C GLU A 132 10.17 19.37 -2.77
N ASN A 133 11.25 19.37 -3.54
CA ASN A 133 12.51 18.69 -3.22
C ASN A 133 12.37 17.15 -3.01
N GLY A 134 11.31 16.53 -3.56
CA GLY A 134 11.14 15.09 -3.54
C GLY A 134 12.08 14.37 -4.51
N LYS A 135 12.57 13.20 -4.10
CA LYS A 135 13.45 12.34 -4.92
C LYS A 135 12.75 11.83 -6.19
N TYR A 136 11.42 11.71 -6.17
CA TYR A 136 10.64 11.07 -7.22
C TYR A 136 9.74 12.07 -7.94
N THR A 137 9.61 11.92 -9.25
CA THR A 137 8.72 12.71 -10.11
C THR A 137 7.52 11.88 -10.57
N LYS A 138 6.41 12.57 -10.85
CA LYS A 138 5.17 11.94 -11.32
C LYS A 138 5.38 11.35 -12.72
N SER A 139 4.95 10.13 -12.93
CA SER A 139 4.82 9.52 -14.26
C SER A 139 3.69 10.22 -15.04
N SER A 140 3.79 10.26 -16.37
CA SER A 140 2.73 10.82 -17.23
C SER A 140 1.47 9.96 -17.16
N MET A 141 0.30 10.60 -17.28
CA MET A 141 -0.97 9.84 -17.30
C MET A 141 -1.04 8.83 -18.44
N GLU A 142 -0.47 9.16 -19.60
CA GLU A 142 -0.37 8.25 -20.72
C GLU A 142 0.40 6.98 -20.34
N ASN A 143 1.55 7.13 -19.68
CA ASN A 143 2.36 6.02 -19.24
C ASN A 143 1.66 5.19 -18.15
N ILE A 144 0.98 5.85 -17.20
CA ILE A 144 0.19 5.19 -16.15
C ILE A 144 -0.94 4.36 -16.76
N ILE A 145 -1.64 4.89 -17.75
CA ILE A 145 -2.68 4.18 -18.49
C ILE A 145 -2.10 2.97 -19.23
N LYS A 146 -0.97 3.16 -19.95
CA LYS A 146 -0.27 2.08 -20.65
C LYS A 146 0.16 0.97 -19.67
N PHE A 147 0.71 1.33 -18.52
CA PHE A 147 1.12 0.39 -17.49
C PHE A 147 -0.09 -0.41 -16.95
N ARG A 148 -1.21 0.27 -16.63
CA ARG A 148 -2.47 -0.37 -16.22
C ARG A 148 -2.97 -1.35 -17.27
N ASP A 149 -3.06 -0.92 -18.53
CA ASP A 149 -3.61 -1.73 -19.60
C ASP A 149 -2.74 -2.96 -19.88
N TYR A 150 -1.43 -2.80 -19.75
CA TYR A 150 -0.49 -3.90 -19.84
C TYR A 150 -0.69 -4.94 -18.74
N LEU A 151 -0.85 -4.52 -17.47
CA LEU A 151 -1.17 -5.43 -16.37
C LEU A 151 -2.49 -6.18 -16.61
N ASN A 152 -3.54 -5.44 -17.00
CA ASN A 152 -4.86 -6.03 -17.26
C ASN A 152 -4.83 -7.04 -18.43
N ALA A 153 -4.10 -6.76 -19.49
CA ALA A 153 -3.92 -7.67 -20.62
C ALA A 153 -3.21 -8.99 -20.22
N HIS A 154 -2.42 -8.96 -19.13
CA HIS A 154 -1.72 -10.13 -18.60
C HIS A 154 -2.40 -10.74 -17.35
N GLY A 155 -3.69 -10.46 -17.14
CA GLY A 155 -4.50 -11.11 -16.09
C GLY A 155 -4.36 -10.51 -14.69
N ILE A 156 -3.60 -9.43 -14.51
CA ILE A 156 -3.50 -8.71 -13.23
C ILE A 156 -4.51 -7.57 -13.21
N VAL A 157 -5.56 -7.69 -12.40
CA VAL A 157 -6.57 -6.63 -12.28
C VAL A 157 -5.93 -5.37 -11.68
N ALA A 158 -5.85 -4.30 -12.48
CA ALA A 158 -5.25 -3.04 -12.07
C ALA A 158 -6.20 -1.85 -12.31
N THR A 159 -6.26 -0.92 -11.37
CA THR A 159 -7.00 0.34 -11.48
C THR A 159 -6.11 1.53 -11.15
N ILE A 160 -6.44 2.69 -11.67
CA ILE A 160 -5.75 3.94 -11.35
C ILE A 160 -6.54 4.65 -10.26
N ARG A 161 -5.86 4.99 -9.16
CA ARG A 161 -6.45 5.77 -8.06
C ARG A 161 -6.81 7.17 -8.57
N ARG A 162 -8.05 7.59 -8.31
CA ARG A 162 -8.49 8.94 -8.61
C ARG A 162 -7.68 9.93 -7.77
N GLU A 163 -7.08 10.92 -8.42
CA GLU A 163 -6.44 12.04 -7.72
C GLU A 163 -7.52 12.95 -7.14
N LEU A 164 -7.48 13.15 -5.84
CA LEU A 164 -8.31 14.12 -5.11
C LEU A 164 -7.39 14.94 -4.22
N GLY A 165 -7.62 16.27 -4.16
CA GLY A 165 -6.86 17.16 -3.28
C GLY A 165 -5.41 17.39 -3.71
N SER A 166 -5.12 17.41 -5.00
CA SER A 166 -3.79 17.81 -5.53
C SER A 166 -3.41 19.26 -5.23
N ASP A 167 -4.40 20.08 -4.88
CA ASP A 167 -4.31 21.50 -4.50
C ASP A 167 -4.08 21.71 -2.99
N ILE A 168 -4.28 20.69 -2.19
CA ILE A 168 -4.16 20.73 -0.72
C ILE A 168 -3.29 19.55 -0.26
N ASP A 169 -2.04 19.60 -0.23
CA ASP A 169 -1.08 18.60 0.33
C ASP A 169 -1.71 17.30 0.94
N ALA A 170 -2.72 16.75 0.25
CA ALA A 170 -3.57 15.66 0.77
C ALA A 170 -2.93 14.26 0.65
N ALA A 171 -1.71 14.14 0.14
CA ALA A 171 -1.03 12.85 0.11
C ALA A 171 -0.54 12.45 1.50
N CYS A 172 -0.47 11.13 1.73
CA CYS A 172 -0.03 10.56 2.99
C CYS A 172 1.27 11.19 3.49
N GLY A 173 1.23 11.80 4.68
CA GLY A 173 2.39 12.40 5.34
C GLY A 173 2.78 13.80 4.88
N GLN A 174 2.20 14.37 3.82
CA GLN A 174 2.52 15.73 3.38
C GLN A 174 2.13 16.77 4.43
N LEU A 175 0.91 16.70 4.94
CA LEU A 175 0.41 17.63 5.97
C LEU A 175 1.24 17.55 7.27
N ARG A 176 1.63 16.34 7.66
CA ARG A 176 2.50 16.14 8.84
C ARG A 176 3.87 16.79 8.65
N ARG A 177 4.47 16.69 7.45
CA ARG A 177 5.77 17.31 7.16
C ARG A 177 5.73 18.83 7.22
N LYS A 178 4.67 19.47 6.73
CA LYS A 178 4.48 20.93 6.88
C LYS A 178 4.37 21.30 8.34
N ASN A 179 3.50 20.63 9.11
CA ASN A 179 3.28 20.93 10.51
C ASN A 179 4.52 20.69 11.41
N ILE A 180 5.45 19.77 11.00
CA ILE A 180 6.71 19.55 11.73
C ILE A 180 7.73 20.64 11.37
N LYS A 181 7.77 21.13 10.12
CA LYS A 181 8.65 22.23 9.71
C LYS A 181 8.22 23.58 10.30
N ASP A 182 6.92 23.78 10.51
CA ASP A 182 6.36 25.03 11.07
C ASP A 182 6.32 25.05 12.59
N LYS A 183 6.61 23.92 13.24
CA LYS A 183 6.68 23.80 14.70
C LYS A 183 7.96 23.05 15.08
N GLU A 184 8.96 23.78 15.56
CA GLU A 184 9.86 23.26 16.58
C GLU A 184 9.02 22.97 17.85
N VAL A 185 8.27 21.87 17.85
CA VAL A 185 7.49 21.46 19.00
C VAL A 185 8.21 20.28 19.64
N ASN A 186 8.79 20.54 20.79
CA ASN A 186 9.23 19.55 21.77
C ASN A 186 8.07 18.63 22.13
N TRP A 187 8.03 17.44 21.55
CA TRP A 187 7.03 16.41 21.83
C TRP A 187 7.28 15.65 23.13
N TRP A 188 8.20 16.12 23.98
CA TRP A 188 8.56 15.48 25.27
C TRP A 188 7.89 16.12 26.49
N GLU A 189 6.93 17.05 26.30
CA GLU A 189 6.24 17.76 27.39
C GLU A 189 4.74 17.38 27.53
N PHE A 190 4.32 16.21 27.00
CA PHE A 190 2.98 15.69 27.26
C PHE A 190 3.03 14.20 27.58
#